data_be62c378beeddbeecf258ba18fd5409c
#
_entry.id   be62c378beeddbeecf258ba18fd5409c
#
_cell.length_a   1.000
_cell.length_b   1.000
_cell.length_c   1.000
_cell.angle_alpha   90.00
_cell.angle_beta   90.00
_cell.angle_gamma   90.00
#
_symmetry.space_group_name_H-M   'P 1'
#
loop_
_entity.id
_entity.type
_entity.pdbx_description
1 polymer ?
#
loop_
_entity_poly.entity_id
_entity_poly.type
_entity_poly.pdbx_seq_one_letter_code
_entity_poly.pdbx_strand_id
1 'polypeptide(L)'
;MGNQTDRDSVPSAGVSFMSARRVAVLYGGISEERAVSLVSGQQVVAALREAGYEVTPVEVGADLRDTIAALTPAPDVVFNALHGRFGEDGAIQGVLDWLGIPYTHSGVRASAIAMDKAAARTAFLAAGLPVAEGRLVTVEELAEQDPLPRPFVIKPANEGSAVGVHILHEGDNRRTEIARRWSFGGQALVEEYIPGRELTVGVLNDRALTVTDIRPRSAFYDYESKYAEGGSRHILPAQMHPDAFKRALDVALAAHHALGCRGATRSDFRYDDTRGEPGRLVLLEVNTQPGLTPTSLLPEQAALMGMDFVSLCRWMVEQATCRA
;
A
#
# COMPACT_ATOMS: atom_id res chain seq x y z
N MET A 1 -11.28 56.71 -59.91
CA MET A 1 -10.53 55.45 -59.84
C MET A 1 -10.17 55.26 -58.37
N GLY A 2 -10.99 54.53 -57.64
CA GLY A 2 -10.82 54.29 -56.24
C GLY A 2 -10.16 52.96 -55.99
N ASN A 3 -9.14 52.95 -55.19
CA ASN A 3 -8.44 51.72 -54.75
C ASN A 3 -9.01 51.31 -53.42
N GLN A 4 -9.70 50.18 -53.41
CA GLN A 4 -10.30 49.57 -52.22
C GLN A 4 -9.26 48.60 -51.66
N THR A 5 -8.65 48.93 -50.52
CA THR A 5 -7.74 48.04 -49.81
C THR A 5 -8.56 47.07 -48.95
N ASP A 6 -8.54 45.80 -49.37
CA ASP A 6 -9.04 44.65 -48.62
C ASP A 6 -8.26 44.52 -47.31
N ARG A 7 -9.00 44.52 -46.16
CA ARG A 7 -8.44 44.22 -44.86
C ARG A 7 -8.65 42.73 -44.60
N ASP A 8 -7.55 41.99 -44.78
CA ASP A 8 -7.48 40.59 -44.36
C ASP A 8 -7.74 40.49 -42.84
N SER A 9 -8.88 39.92 -42.50
CA SER A 9 -9.21 39.51 -41.13
C SER A 9 -8.44 38.24 -40.78
N VAL A 10 -7.41 38.33 -39.93
CA VAL A 10 -6.71 37.22 -39.30
C VAL A 10 -7.69 36.47 -38.43
N PRO A 11 -7.92 35.16 -38.62
CA PRO A 11 -8.73 34.37 -37.70
C PRO A 11 -8.02 34.28 -36.33
N SER A 12 -8.66 34.74 -35.28
CA SER A 12 -8.21 34.51 -33.91
C SER A 12 -8.19 32.99 -33.65
N ALA A 13 -7.02 32.40 -33.55
CA ALA A 13 -6.87 31.04 -33.06
C ALA A 13 -7.48 30.95 -31.67
N GLY A 14 -8.66 30.35 -31.58
CA GLY A 14 -9.31 30.06 -30.32
C GLY A 14 -8.38 29.16 -29.49
N VAL A 15 -7.93 29.67 -28.37
CA VAL A 15 -7.25 28.87 -27.35
C VAL A 15 -8.27 27.83 -26.90
N SER A 16 -8.16 26.60 -27.39
CA SER A 16 -8.89 25.45 -26.87
C SER A 16 -8.43 25.25 -25.42
N PHE A 17 -9.21 25.70 -24.47
CA PHE A 17 -9.04 25.29 -23.08
C PHE A 17 -9.28 23.78 -23.04
N MET A 18 -8.21 23.00 -22.97
CA MET A 18 -8.35 21.59 -22.61
C MET A 18 -9.10 21.56 -21.28
N SER A 19 -10.29 20.95 -21.26
CA SER A 19 -11.06 20.82 -20.02
C SER A 19 -10.18 20.08 -19.00
N ALA A 20 -10.19 20.57 -17.74
CA ALA A 20 -9.47 19.90 -16.69
C ALA A 20 -9.92 18.44 -16.57
N ARG A 21 -8.96 17.51 -16.46
CA ARG A 21 -9.25 16.07 -16.33
C ARG A 21 -10.07 15.83 -15.05
N ARG A 22 -11.18 15.11 -15.16
CA ARG A 22 -12.10 14.83 -14.05
C ARG A 22 -11.63 13.62 -13.27
N VAL A 23 -11.40 13.81 -11.98
CA VAL A 23 -10.92 12.76 -11.08
C VAL A 23 -11.93 12.54 -9.96
N ALA A 24 -12.46 11.32 -9.81
CA ALA A 24 -13.20 10.94 -8.62
C ALA A 24 -12.23 10.34 -7.59
N VAL A 25 -12.29 10.82 -6.34
CA VAL A 25 -11.49 10.27 -5.23
C VAL A 25 -12.39 9.40 -4.37
N LEU A 26 -12.16 8.08 -4.34
CA LEU A 26 -12.86 7.16 -3.45
C LEU A 26 -12.14 7.10 -2.10
N TYR A 27 -12.87 7.32 -1.00
CA TYR A 27 -12.33 7.26 0.36
C TYR A 27 -13.42 6.84 1.35
N GLY A 28 -13.06 6.57 2.60
CA GLY A 28 -13.96 6.02 3.62
C GLY A 28 -13.99 4.50 3.59
N GLY A 29 -14.99 3.88 3.00
CA GLY A 29 -15.14 2.43 2.99
C GLY A 29 -15.75 1.88 4.29
N ILE A 30 -15.75 0.56 4.44
CA ILE A 30 -16.37 -0.15 5.59
C ILE A 30 -15.38 -1.00 6.39
N SER A 31 -14.09 -0.89 6.08
CA SER A 31 -13.03 -1.60 6.82
C SER A 31 -12.72 -0.90 8.14
N GLU A 32 -11.99 -1.58 9.01
CA GLU A 32 -11.45 -1.01 10.26
C GLU A 32 -10.51 0.19 10.00
N GLU A 33 -9.99 0.32 8.78
CA GLU A 33 -9.10 1.42 8.35
C GLU A 33 -9.84 2.63 7.76
N ARG A 34 -11.20 2.68 7.92
CA ARG A 34 -12.02 3.78 7.43
C ARG A 34 -11.50 5.17 7.86
N ALA A 35 -11.09 5.32 9.11
CA ALA A 35 -10.60 6.60 9.65
C ALA A 35 -9.35 7.08 8.89
N VAL A 36 -8.43 6.18 8.59
CA VAL A 36 -7.21 6.46 7.81
C VAL A 36 -7.56 6.85 6.38
N SER A 37 -8.52 6.13 5.77
CA SER A 37 -9.01 6.41 4.42
C SER A 37 -9.67 7.79 4.32
N LEU A 38 -10.44 8.22 5.32
CA LEU A 38 -11.05 9.54 5.36
C LEU A 38 -9.99 10.65 5.36
N VAL A 39 -8.93 10.50 6.16
CA VAL A 39 -7.82 11.47 6.20
C VAL A 39 -7.05 11.48 4.88
N SER A 40 -6.65 10.29 4.38
CA SER A 40 -5.94 10.16 3.10
C SER A 40 -6.74 10.77 1.94
N GLY A 41 -8.04 10.47 1.86
CA GLY A 41 -8.90 10.97 0.80
C GLY A 41 -9.02 12.48 0.79
N GLN A 42 -9.18 13.11 1.96
CA GLN A 42 -9.24 14.57 2.09
C GLN A 42 -7.94 15.24 1.63
N GLN A 43 -6.78 14.67 2.00
CA GLN A 43 -5.48 15.18 1.57
C GLN A 43 -5.29 15.06 0.06
N VAL A 44 -5.67 13.92 -0.52
CA VAL A 44 -5.62 13.68 -1.96
C VAL A 44 -6.54 14.64 -2.72
N VAL A 45 -7.78 14.86 -2.24
CA VAL A 45 -8.71 15.83 -2.84
C VAL A 45 -8.10 17.23 -2.89
N ALA A 46 -7.49 17.68 -1.79
CA ALA A 46 -6.84 18.99 -1.71
C ALA A 46 -5.66 19.08 -2.70
N ALA A 47 -4.77 18.08 -2.70
CA ALA A 47 -3.60 18.03 -3.57
C ALA A 47 -3.96 18.00 -5.07
N LEU A 48 -4.98 17.22 -5.46
CA LEU A 48 -5.40 17.13 -6.86
C LEU A 48 -6.08 18.41 -7.35
N ARG A 49 -6.83 19.12 -6.47
CA ARG A 49 -7.37 20.45 -6.79
C ARG A 49 -6.27 21.49 -6.99
N GLU A 50 -5.25 21.47 -6.12
CA GLU A 50 -4.06 22.30 -6.26
C GLU A 50 -3.31 21.98 -7.57
N ALA A 51 -3.26 20.71 -7.95
CA ALA A 51 -2.69 20.26 -9.21
C ALA A 51 -3.51 20.66 -10.46
N GLY A 52 -4.71 21.25 -10.30
CA GLY A 52 -5.54 21.76 -11.39
C GLY A 52 -6.54 20.74 -11.96
N TYR A 53 -6.81 19.63 -11.27
CA TYR A 53 -7.85 18.68 -11.67
C TYR A 53 -9.25 19.13 -11.22
N GLU A 54 -10.28 18.70 -11.97
CA GLU A 54 -11.67 18.77 -11.51
C GLU A 54 -11.94 17.55 -10.63
N VAL A 55 -12.07 17.77 -9.30
CA VAL A 55 -12.09 16.68 -8.31
C VAL A 55 -13.46 16.52 -7.69
N THR A 56 -14.04 15.32 -7.84
CA THR A 56 -15.27 14.87 -7.18
C THR A 56 -14.89 13.94 -6.00
N PRO A 57 -15.07 14.36 -4.74
CA PRO A 57 -14.90 13.49 -3.59
C PRO A 57 -16.08 12.51 -3.49
N VAL A 58 -15.80 11.22 -3.34
CA VAL A 58 -16.81 10.15 -3.21
C VAL A 58 -16.54 9.37 -1.93
N GLU A 59 -17.34 9.63 -0.91
CA GLU A 59 -17.29 8.85 0.33
C GLU A 59 -18.03 7.53 0.13
N VAL A 60 -17.28 6.42 0.17
CA VAL A 60 -17.78 5.07 -0.04
C VAL A 60 -18.41 4.53 1.24
N GLY A 61 -19.65 4.08 1.16
CA GLY A 61 -20.39 3.41 2.23
C GLY A 61 -20.53 1.91 2.00
N ALA A 62 -21.50 1.31 2.68
CA ALA A 62 -21.77 -0.14 2.58
C ALA A 62 -22.51 -0.53 1.29
N ASP A 63 -23.24 0.40 0.66
CA ASP A 63 -23.99 0.14 -0.56
C ASP A 63 -23.16 0.52 -1.80
N LEU A 64 -22.74 -0.50 -2.54
CA LEU A 64 -21.97 -0.31 -3.78
C LEU A 64 -22.77 0.47 -4.85
N ARG A 65 -24.09 0.39 -4.83
CA ARG A 65 -24.94 1.11 -5.80
C ARG A 65 -24.79 2.62 -5.68
N ASP A 66 -24.61 3.14 -4.47
CA ASP A 66 -24.39 4.57 -4.23
C ASP A 66 -23.04 5.00 -4.83
N THR A 67 -22.01 4.17 -4.67
CA THR A 67 -20.69 4.42 -5.26
C THR A 67 -20.76 4.44 -6.78
N ILE A 68 -21.44 3.46 -7.41
CA ILE A 68 -21.62 3.43 -8.87
C ILE A 68 -22.42 4.65 -9.37
N ALA A 69 -23.48 5.05 -8.65
CA ALA A 69 -24.26 6.23 -8.99
C ALA A 69 -23.42 7.51 -8.91
N ALA A 70 -22.54 7.65 -7.90
CA ALA A 70 -21.63 8.78 -7.74
C ALA A 70 -20.54 8.85 -8.84
N LEU A 71 -20.23 7.72 -9.49
CA LEU A 71 -19.33 7.63 -10.64
C LEU A 71 -20.07 7.83 -11.99
N THR A 72 -21.31 8.30 -12.00
CA THR A 72 -22.10 8.56 -13.22
C THR A 72 -22.44 10.05 -13.31
N PRO A 73 -22.01 10.76 -14.39
CA PRO A 73 -21.23 10.28 -15.53
C PRO A 73 -19.81 9.89 -15.18
N ALA A 74 -19.25 8.90 -15.87
CA ALA A 74 -17.94 8.36 -15.56
C ALA A 74 -16.85 9.45 -15.53
N PRO A 75 -16.01 9.49 -14.48
CA PRO A 75 -14.82 10.35 -14.44
C PRO A 75 -13.76 9.83 -15.43
N ASP A 76 -12.75 10.66 -15.71
CA ASP A 76 -11.62 10.23 -16.55
C ASP A 76 -10.66 9.32 -15.80
N VAL A 77 -10.61 9.45 -14.47
CA VAL A 77 -9.81 8.61 -13.56
C VAL A 77 -10.50 8.51 -12.19
N VAL A 78 -10.39 7.36 -11.56
CA VAL A 78 -10.65 7.17 -10.14
C VAL A 78 -9.32 7.14 -9.37
N PHE A 79 -9.18 8.04 -8.42
CA PHE A 79 -8.13 7.91 -7.40
C PHE A 79 -8.68 7.06 -6.24
N ASN A 80 -8.14 5.87 -6.06
CA ASN A 80 -8.55 4.99 -4.97
C ASN A 80 -7.73 5.30 -3.71
N ALA A 81 -8.35 5.90 -2.70
CA ALA A 81 -7.79 6.16 -1.38
C ALA A 81 -8.48 5.35 -0.28
N LEU A 82 -9.17 4.26 -0.65
CA LEU A 82 -9.72 3.30 0.29
C LEU A 82 -8.60 2.44 0.90
N HIS A 83 -8.79 1.92 2.09
CA HIS A 83 -7.87 1.02 2.76
C HIS A 83 -8.58 -0.22 3.28
N GLY A 84 -7.82 -1.33 3.42
CA GLY A 84 -8.31 -2.59 3.93
C GLY A 84 -9.30 -3.29 3.00
N ARG A 85 -10.17 -4.09 3.61
CA ARG A 85 -11.14 -4.91 2.90
C ARG A 85 -12.05 -4.09 1.97
N PHE A 86 -12.29 -4.59 0.76
CA PHE A 86 -12.99 -3.99 -0.37
C PHE A 86 -12.30 -2.76 -0.98
N GLY A 87 -11.27 -2.20 -0.37
CA GLY A 87 -10.51 -1.07 -0.88
C GLY A 87 -9.22 -1.46 -1.61
N GLU A 88 -8.45 -2.39 -1.01
CA GLU A 88 -7.13 -2.78 -1.52
C GLU A 88 -6.97 -4.29 -1.79
N ASP A 89 -8.06 -5.06 -1.75
CA ASP A 89 -8.10 -6.51 -1.93
C ASP A 89 -8.52 -6.98 -3.34
N GLY A 90 -8.69 -6.04 -4.27
CA GLY A 90 -9.12 -6.34 -5.64
C GLY A 90 -10.62 -6.15 -5.89
N ALA A 91 -11.45 -5.98 -4.86
CA ALA A 91 -12.91 -5.89 -5.01
C ALA A 91 -13.35 -4.62 -5.75
N ILE A 92 -12.97 -3.44 -5.26
CA ILE A 92 -13.30 -2.17 -5.93
C ILE A 92 -12.60 -2.05 -7.28
N GLN A 93 -11.38 -2.57 -7.40
CA GLN A 93 -10.63 -2.62 -8.66
C GLN A 93 -11.39 -3.40 -9.73
N GLY A 94 -12.03 -4.52 -9.35
CA GLY A 94 -12.88 -5.31 -10.25
C GLY A 94 -14.13 -4.56 -10.71
N VAL A 95 -14.75 -3.76 -9.85
CA VAL A 95 -15.86 -2.87 -10.22
C VAL A 95 -15.41 -1.81 -11.22
N LEU A 96 -14.28 -1.17 -10.97
CA LEU A 96 -13.73 -0.14 -11.85
C LEU A 96 -13.29 -0.70 -13.22
N ASP A 97 -12.70 -1.91 -13.25
CA ASP A 97 -12.42 -2.64 -14.49
C ASP A 97 -13.69 -2.96 -15.28
N TRP A 98 -14.76 -3.38 -14.59
CA TRP A 98 -16.07 -3.62 -15.22
C TRP A 98 -16.66 -2.35 -15.83
N LEU A 99 -16.55 -1.22 -15.12
CA LEU A 99 -17.00 0.09 -15.61
C LEU A 99 -16.07 0.69 -16.69
N GLY A 100 -14.90 0.12 -16.90
CA GLY A 100 -13.90 0.64 -17.85
C GLY A 100 -13.29 1.97 -17.42
N ILE A 101 -13.28 2.28 -16.13
CA ILE A 101 -12.74 3.53 -15.59
C ILE A 101 -11.30 3.31 -15.12
N PRO A 102 -10.30 4.04 -15.66
CA PRO A 102 -8.93 4.00 -15.17
C PRO A 102 -8.83 4.37 -13.68
N TYR A 103 -7.97 3.67 -12.92
CA TYR A 103 -7.79 3.91 -11.51
C TYR A 103 -6.33 3.82 -11.07
N THR A 104 -6.01 4.48 -9.97
CA THR A 104 -4.67 4.48 -9.36
C THR A 104 -4.38 3.16 -8.66
N HIS A 105 -3.08 2.88 -8.43
CA HIS A 105 -2.58 1.67 -7.76
C HIS A 105 -2.72 0.38 -8.57
N SER A 106 -2.51 -0.74 -7.91
CA SER A 106 -2.45 -2.07 -8.51
C SER A 106 -3.84 -2.57 -8.94
N GLY A 107 -3.84 -3.50 -9.90
CA GLY A 107 -5.07 -4.13 -10.41
C GLY A 107 -5.58 -5.26 -9.52
N VAL A 108 -6.70 -5.87 -9.93
CA VAL A 108 -7.43 -6.92 -9.19
C VAL A 108 -6.50 -8.03 -8.68
N ARG A 109 -5.72 -8.64 -9.59
CA ARG A 109 -4.89 -9.79 -9.26
C ARG A 109 -3.80 -9.44 -8.24
N ALA A 110 -3.06 -8.37 -8.47
CA ALA A 110 -1.96 -7.98 -7.60
C ALA A 110 -2.47 -7.60 -6.20
N SER A 111 -3.58 -6.84 -6.13
CA SER A 111 -4.24 -6.46 -4.87
C SER A 111 -4.73 -7.68 -4.10
N ALA A 112 -5.39 -8.64 -4.76
CA ALA A 112 -5.88 -9.85 -4.11
C ALA A 112 -4.75 -10.74 -3.58
N ILE A 113 -3.66 -10.91 -4.35
CA ILE A 113 -2.51 -11.69 -3.91
C ILE A 113 -1.79 -10.99 -2.76
N ALA A 114 -1.58 -9.67 -2.83
CA ALA A 114 -0.90 -8.93 -1.77
C ALA A 114 -1.65 -8.97 -0.44
N MET A 115 -2.98 -8.93 -0.46
CA MET A 115 -3.82 -9.02 0.74
C MET A 115 -3.78 -10.42 1.38
N ASP A 116 -3.54 -11.48 0.61
CA ASP A 116 -3.37 -12.84 1.11
C ASP A 116 -1.88 -13.13 1.37
N LYS A 117 -1.47 -13.10 2.64
CA LYS A 117 -0.06 -13.30 3.04
C LYS A 117 0.51 -14.65 2.61
N ALA A 118 -0.33 -15.70 2.53
CA ALA A 118 0.12 -17.02 2.08
C ALA A 118 0.33 -17.06 0.57
N ALA A 119 -0.58 -16.44 -0.20
CA ALA A 119 -0.46 -16.29 -1.64
C ALA A 119 0.73 -15.39 -2.01
N ALA A 120 0.87 -14.23 -1.34
CA ALA A 120 2.00 -13.33 -1.52
C ALA A 120 3.33 -14.02 -1.23
N ARG A 121 3.44 -14.74 -0.10
CA ARG A 121 4.61 -15.54 0.26
C ARG A 121 4.96 -16.57 -0.83
N THR A 122 3.96 -17.27 -1.39
CA THR A 122 4.16 -18.23 -2.47
C THR A 122 4.75 -17.55 -3.71
N ALA A 123 4.25 -16.37 -4.08
CA ALA A 123 4.78 -15.59 -5.19
C ALA A 123 6.23 -15.11 -4.92
N PHE A 124 6.52 -14.65 -3.71
CA PHE A 124 7.86 -14.22 -3.31
C PHE A 124 8.88 -15.37 -3.35
N LEU A 125 8.50 -16.56 -2.84
CA LEU A 125 9.36 -17.76 -2.91
C LEU A 125 9.64 -18.18 -4.35
N ALA A 126 8.62 -18.18 -5.21
CA ALA A 126 8.77 -18.49 -6.63
C ALA A 126 9.71 -17.51 -7.36
N ALA A 127 9.77 -16.24 -6.89
CA ALA A 127 10.67 -15.22 -7.39
C ALA A 127 12.07 -15.24 -6.71
N GLY A 128 12.34 -16.18 -5.79
CA GLY A 128 13.61 -16.29 -5.07
C GLY A 128 13.85 -15.16 -4.06
N LEU A 129 12.78 -14.50 -3.58
CA LEU A 129 12.89 -13.40 -2.63
C LEU A 129 13.07 -13.91 -1.19
N PRO A 130 13.78 -13.15 -0.34
CA PRO A 130 14.05 -13.56 1.04
C PRO A 130 12.81 -13.37 1.92
N VAL A 131 12.10 -14.45 2.21
CA VAL A 131 10.99 -14.49 3.18
C VAL A 131 11.37 -15.32 4.40
N ALA A 132 10.68 -15.11 5.51
CA ALA A 132 10.86 -15.88 6.73
C ALA A 132 10.49 -17.36 6.49
N GLU A 133 11.11 -18.31 7.19
CA GLU A 133 10.62 -19.68 7.22
C GLU A 133 9.20 -19.68 7.81
N GLY A 134 8.27 -20.41 7.19
CA GLY A 134 6.89 -20.39 7.67
C GLY A 134 5.93 -21.21 6.83
N ARG A 135 4.75 -21.48 7.40
CA ARG A 135 3.69 -22.25 6.76
C ARG A 135 2.30 -21.91 7.31
N LEU A 136 1.28 -22.19 6.54
CA LEU A 136 -0.08 -22.23 7.06
C LEU A 136 -0.26 -23.46 7.95
N VAL A 137 -0.96 -23.27 9.06
CA VAL A 137 -1.36 -24.31 9.99
C VAL A 137 -2.86 -24.19 10.29
N THR A 138 -3.51 -25.28 10.63
CA THR A 138 -4.89 -25.20 11.14
C THR A 138 -4.89 -24.71 12.59
N VAL A 139 -6.02 -24.18 13.02
CA VAL A 139 -6.19 -23.74 14.42
C VAL A 139 -6.07 -24.90 15.38
N GLU A 140 -6.51 -26.11 14.98
CA GLU A 140 -6.39 -27.34 15.74
C GLU A 140 -4.92 -27.73 15.92
N GLU A 141 -4.14 -27.74 14.84
CA GLU A 141 -2.69 -28.01 14.90
C GLU A 141 -1.99 -27.00 15.80
N LEU A 142 -2.34 -25.70 15.67
CA LEU A 142 -1.80 -24.64 16.53
C LEU A 142 -2.16 -24.87 18.00
N ALA A 143 -3.33 -25.45 18.32
CA ALA A 143 -3.71 -25.76 19.69
C ALA A 143 -2.91 -26.94 20.29
N GLU A 144 -2.47 -27.89 19.46
CA GLU A 144 -1.83 -29.12 19.91
C GLU A 144 -0.31 -28.98 20.09
N GLN A 145 0.38 -28.33 19.15
CA GLN A 145 1.84 -28.29 19.16
C GLN A 145 2.39 -26.97 18.62
N ASP A 146 3.67 -26.70 18.89
CA ASP A 146 4.39 -25.60 18.27
C ASP A 146 4.69 -25.94 16.81
N PRO A 147 4.20 -25.13 15.83
CA PRO A 147 4.41 -25.43 14.40
C PRO A 147 5.83 -25.23 13.91
N LEU A 148 6.59 -24.37 14.61
CA LEU A 148 7.99 -24.03 14.34
C LEU A 148 8.77 -23.96 15.66
N PRO A 149 10.12 -24.03 15.63
CA PRO A 149 10.94 -23.69 16.78
C PRO A 149 10.67 -22.26 17.26
N ARG A 150 10.68 -22.06 18.56
CA ARG A 150 10.53 -20.72 19.15
C ARG A 150 11.83 -19.90 19.03
N PRO A 151 11.75 -18.56 18.92
CA PRO A 151 10.52 -17.76 18.84
C PRO A 151 9.89 -17.78 17.45
N PHE A 152 8.55 -17.74 17.38
CA PHE A 152 7.81 -17.63 16.14
C PHE A 152 6.64 -16.65 16.23
N VAL A 153 6.13 -16.23 15.06
CA VAL A 153 5.01 -15.30 14.90
C VAL A 153 3.81 -16.06 14.38
N ILE A 154 2.64 -15.82 14.98
CA ILE A 154 1.33 -16.28 14.50
C ILE A 154 0.60 -15.07 13.95
N LYS A 155 0.06 -15.15 12.74
CA LYS A 155 -0.70 -14.05 12.15
C LYS A 155 -1.83 -14.54 11.25
N PRO A 156 -2.94 -13.79 11.11
CA PRO A 156 -3.96 -14.07 10.12
C PRO A 156 -3.40 -14.00 8.71
N ALA A 157 -3.89 -14.86 7.81
CA ALA A 157 -3.46 -14.86 6.42
C ALA A 157 -3.97 -13.61 5.66
N ASN A 158 -5.18 -13.11 6.00
CA ASN A 158 -5.93 -12.14 5.18
C ASN A 158 -6.29 -10.85 5.92
N GLU A 159 -5.54 -10.48 6.98
CA GLU A 159 -5.75 -9.24 7.73
C GLU A 159 -4.60 -8.26 7.53
N GLY A 160 -4.92 -6.96 7.56
CA GLY A 160 -3.96 -5.86 7.49
C GLY A 160 -3.51 -5.38 8.88
N SER A 161 -2.63 -4.36 8.88
CA SER A 161 -2.28 -3.52 10.05
C SER A 161 -1.88 -4.23 11.33
N ALA A 162 -1.24 -5.39 11.24
CA ALA A 162 -0.80 -6.21 12.38
C ALA A 162 -1.94 -6.71 13.30
N VAL A 163 -3.20 -6.71 12.85
CA VAL A 163 -4.33 -7.26 13.58
C VAL A 163 -4.13 -8.75 13.79
N GLY A 164 -4.31 -9.24 15.03
CA GLY A 164 -4.20 -10.66 15.37
C GLY A 164 -2.78 -11.24 15.33
N VAL A 165 -1.76 -10.41 15.27
CA VAL A 165 -0.35 -10.86 15.29
C VAL A 165 0.09 -11.16 16.71
N HIS A 166 0.65 -12.33 16.93
CA HIS A 166 1.19 -12.78 18.22
C HIS A 166 2.62 -13.29 18.04
N ILE A 167 3.52 -12.89 18.93
CA ILE A 167 4.89 -13.42 19.02
C ILE A 167 4.97 -14.33 20.25
N LEU A 168 5.44 -15.57 20.03
CA LEU A 168 5.68 -16.54 21.10
C LEU A 168 7.16 -16.77 21.28
N HIS A 169 7.67 -16.38 22.45
CA HIS A 169 9.05 -16.61 22.88
C HIS A 169 9.19 -17.93 23.63
N GLU A 170 10.43 -18.34 23.92
CA GLU A 170 10.70 -19.49 24.79
C GLU A 170 9.98 -19.33 26.15
N GLY A 171 9.34 -20.39 26.62
CA GLY A 171 8.59 -20.40 27.86
C GLY A 171 7.19 -19.76 27.80
N ASP A 172 6.75 -19.18 26.67
CA ASP A 172 5.42 -18.61 26.50
C ASP A 172 4.35 -19.73 26.39
N ASN A 173 3.35 -19.71 27.24
CA ASN A 173 2.30 -20.73 27.31
C ASN A 173 0.97 -20.28 26.68
N ARG A 174 0.91 -19.10 26.03
CA ARG A 174 -0.31 -18.53 25.45
C ARG A 174 -0.80 -19.20 24.17
N ARG A 175 -0.03 -20.09 23.55
CA ARG A 175 -0.36 -20.71 22.25
C ARG A 175 -1.78 -21.29 22.21
N THR A 176 -2.12 -22.16 23.17
CA THR A 176 -3.46 -22.79 23.25
C THR A 176 -4.57 -21.77 23.46
N GLU A 177 -4.31 -20.69 24.22
CA GLU A 177 -5.28 -19.61 24.41
C GLU A 177 -5.48 -18.83 23.13
N ILE A 178 -4.40 -18.50 22.39
CA ILE A 178 -4.44 -17.82 21.08
C ILE A 178 -5.27 -18.67 20.11
N ALA A 179 -4.99 -19.97 19.99
CA ALA A 179 -5.75 -20.86 19.13
C ALA A 179 -7.24 -20.90 19.49
N ARG A 180 -7.58 -20.99 20.78
CA ARG A 180 -8.97 -21.02 21.24
C ARG A 180 -9.73 -19.71 20.97
N ARG A 181 -9.04 -18.56 21.02
CA ARG A 181 -9.64 -17.23 20.77
C ARG A 181 -9.54 -16.79 19.31
N TRP A 182 -8.98 -17.65 18.45
CA TRP A 182 -8.77 -17.29 17.04
C TRP A 182 -10.09 -17.05 16.32
N SER A 183 -10.25 -15.87 15.74
CA SER A 183 -11.47 -15.43 15.04
C SER A 183 -11.25 -15.17 13.55
N PHE A 184 -10.06 -15.51 13.02
CA PHE A 184 -9.63 -15.17 11.66
C PHE A 184 -9.71 -16.35 10.68
N GLY A 185 -10.75 -17.17 10.81
CA GLY A 185 -10.93 -18.39 10.00
C GLY A 185 -10.22 -19.62 10.57
N GLY A 186 -10.18 -20.71 9.79
CA GLY A 186 -9.67 -22.01 10.24
C GLY A 186 -8.15 -22.18 10.18
N GLN A 187 -7.41 -21.18 9.67
CA GLN A 187 -5.96 -21.25 9.48
C GLN A 187 -5.23 -20.02 9.99
N ALA A 188 -3.98 -20.21 10.40
CA ALA A 188 -3.04 -19.16 10.76
C ALA A 188 -1.75 -19.32 9.94
N LEU A 189 -1.13 -18.23 9.55
CA LEU A 189 0.24 -18.23 9.03
C LEU A 189 1.19 -18.17 10.23
N VAL A 190 2.09 -19.15 10.33
CA VAL A 190 3.14 -19.18 11.34
C VAL A 190 4.48 -19.00 10.66
N GLU A 191 5.29 -18.06 11.15
CA GLU A 191 6.61 -17.76 10.62
C GLU A 191 7.65 -17.65 11.73
N GLU A 192 8.91 -17.93 11.42
CA GLU A 192 10.02 -17.65 12.33
C GLU A 192 10.02 -16.16 12.73
N TYR A 193 10.36 -15.87 13.97
CA TYR A 193 10.53 -14.50 14.44
C TYR A 193 11.88 -13.95 13.98
N ILE A 194 11.89 -12.84 13.28
CA ILE A 194 13.09 -12.15 12.84
C ILE A 194 13.35 -10.96 13.79
N PRO A 195 14.42 -10.99 14.60
CA PRO A 195 14.78 -9.86 15.47
C PRO A 195 15.26 -8.65 14.66
N GLY A 196 15.73 -7.61 15.34
CA GLY A 196 16.32 -6.43 14.73
C GLY A 196 15.29 -5.36 14.35
N ARG A 197 15.49 -4.69 13.22
CA ARG A 197 14.79 -3.47 12.81
C ARG A 197 13.65 -3.75 11.84
N GLU A 198 12.69 -2.83 11.81
CA GLU A 198 11.65 -2.78 10.79
C GLU A 198 12.00 -1.73 9.75
N LEU A 199 12.07 -2.16 8.49
CA LEU A 199 12.40 -1.29 7.37
C LEU A 199 11.25 -1.28 6.38
N THR A 200 11.12 -0.18 5.63
CA THR A 200 10.17 -0.09 4.55
C THR A 200 10.73 0.63 3.34
N VAL A 201 10.25 0.23 2.15
CA VAL A 201 10.67 0.79 0.85
C VAL A 201 9.45 1.05 -0.01
N GLY A 202 9.26 2.30 -0.43
CA GLY A 202 8.29 2.68 -1.45
C GLY A 202 8.79 2.38 -2.85
N VAL A 203 7.89 1.95 -3.72
CA VAL A 203 8.16 1.73 -5.14
C VAL A 203 7.13 2.49 -5.97
N LEU A 204 7.59 3.21 -6.99
CA LEU A 204 6.78 3.89 -8.00
C LEU A 204 7.07 3.26 -9.36
N ASN A 205 6.19 2.39 -9.84
CA ASN A 205 6.41 1.53 -11.03
C ASN A 205 7.77 0.81 -10.96
N ASP A 206 8.71 1.17 -11.82
CA ASP A 206 10.03 0.54 -11.93
C ASP A 206 11.12 1.21 -11.07
N ARG A 207 10.74 2.03 -10.09
CA ARG A 207 11.68 2.78 -9.26
C ARG A 207 11.42 2.58 -7.77
N ALA A 208 12.33 1.89 -7.07
CA ALA A 208 12.40 1.93 -5.62
C ALA A 208 12.91 3.32 -5.16
N LEU A 209 12.29 3.88 -4.12
CA LEU A 209 12.58 5.23 -3.64
C LEU A 209 13.78 5.27 -2.71
N THR A 210 13.56 4.91 -1.46
CA THR A 210 14.60 4.86 -0.41
C THR A 210 14.18 3.88 0.67
N VAL A 211 15.08 3.60 1.61
CA VAL A 211 14.80 2.77 2.78
C VAL A 211 14.50 3.68 3.97
N THR A 212 13.38 3.44 4.64
CA THR A 212 13.05 4.04 5.94
C THR A 212 13.22 3.01 7.05
N ASP A 213 13.94 3.36 8.12
CA ASP A 213 14.01 2.61 9.37
C ASP A 213 12.91 3.11 10.31
N ILE A 214 11.97 2.22 10.63
CA ILE A 214 10.83 2.50 11.48
C ILE A 214 11.17 2.08 12.91
N ARG A 215 11.18 3.06 13.83
CA ARG A 215 11.44 2.84 15.23
C ARG A 215 10.18 3.10 16.05
N PRO A 216 9.40 2.07 16.36
CA PRO A 216 8.22 2.24 17.20
C PRO A 216 8.64 2.67 18.61
N ARG A 217 7.81 3.47 19.28
CA ARG A 217 8.00 3.82 20.69
C ARG A 217 7.62 2.68 21.62
N SER A 218 6.72 1.80 21.18
CA SER A 218 6.35 0.56 21.85
C SER A 218 7.27 -0.59 21.41
N ALA A 219 7.19 -1.73 22.09
CA ALA A 219 7.96 -2.92 21.74
C ALA A 219 7.58 -3.54 20.39
N PHE A 220 6.47 -3.09 19.78
CA PHE A 220 5.92 -3.63 18.54
C PHE A 220 5.29 -2.52 17.69
N TYR A 221 5.42 -2.59 16.35
CA TYR A 221 4.82 -1.64 15.41
C TYR A 221 3.40 -2.10 15.06
N ASP A 222 2.47 -1.86 15.97
CA ASP A 222 1.05 -2.16 15.85
C ASP A 222 0.25 -1.02 15.20
N TYR A 223 -1.08 -1.19 15.11
CA TYR A 223 -1.98 -0.21 14.51
C TYR A 223 -1.86 1.17 15.18
N GLU A 224 -1.78 1.22 16.53
CA GLU A 224 -1.66 2.46 17.27
C GLU A 224 -0.32 3.16 16.99
N SER A 225 0.78 2.39 16.95
CA SER A 225 2.11 2.91 16.58
C SER A 225 2.20 3.42 15.14
N LYS A 226 1.35 2.90 14.23
CA LYS A 226 1.31 3.31 12.81
C LYS A 226 0.60 4.66 12.62
N TYR A 227 -0.46 4.93 13.38
CA TYR A 227 -1.37 6.05 13.07
C TYR A 227 -1.50 7.08 14.18
N ALA A 228 -1.07 6.80 15.44
CA ALA A 228 -1.03 7.78 16.49
C ALA A 228 0.09 8.80 16.25
N GLU A 229 -0.18 10.07 16.54
CA GLU A 229 0.83 11.12 16.46
C GLU A 229 2.03 10.79 17.36
N GLY A 230 3.22 10.68 16.77
CA GLY A 230 4.43 10.30 17.48
C GLY A 230 4.49 8.84 17.94
N GLY A 231 3.68 7.92 17.39
CA GLY A 231 3.71 6.48 17.68
C GLY A 231 4.98 5.78 17.21
N SER A 232 5.62 6.30 16.16
CA SER A 232 6.91 5.84 15.65
C SER A 232 7.82 7.02 15.27
N ARG A 233 9.12 6.75 15.17
CA ARG A 233 10.12 7.64 14.59
C ARG A 233 10.63 7.05 13.31
N HIS A 234 10.62 7.83 12.24
CA HIS A 234 11.14 7.44 10.94
C HIS A 234 12.54 8.00 10.75
N ILE A 235 13.47 7.16 10.33
CA ILE A 235 14.83 7.55 9.94
C ILE A 235 14.98 7.26 8.46
N LEU A 236 15.03 8.32 7.65
CA LEU A 236 15.17 8.21 6.20
C LEU A 236 16.21 9.21 5.66
N PRO A 237 17.18 8.75 4.84
CA PRO A 237 17.41 7.33 4.52
C PRO A 237 17.88 6.55 5.76
N ALA A 238 17.54 5.26 5.80
CA ALA A 238 17.96 4.36 6.88
C ALA A 238 19.48 4.29 6.98
N GLN A 239 19.99 4.37 8.21
CA GLN A 239 21.42 4.20 8.48
C GLN A 239 21.74 2.71 8.65
N MET A 240 22.31 2.09 7.62
CA MET A 240 22.63 0.65 7.58
C MET A 240 23.76 0.37 6.59
N HIS A 241 24.23 -0.86 6.54
CA HIS A 241 25.27 -1.26 5.61
C HIS A 241 24.86 -0.99 4.15
N PRO A 242 25.74 -0.40 3.30
CA PRO A 242 25.38 -0.04 1.92
C PRO A 242 24.84 -1.21 1.08
N ASP A 243 25.41 -2.40 1.22
CA ASP A 243 24.96 -3.59 0.49
C ASP A 243 23.56 -4.04 0.94
N ALA A 244 23.26 -3.94 2.24
CA ALA A 244 21.93 -4.25 2.77
C ALA A 244 20.91 -3.21 2.33
N PHE A 245 21.29 -1.92 2.30
CA PHE A 245 20.46 -0.85 1.77
C PHE A 245 20.10 -1.10 0.30
N LYS A 246 21.11 -1.36 -0.54
CA LYS A 246 20.89 -1.68 -1.95
C LYS A 246 20.00 -2.92 -2.12
N ARG A 247 20.27 -3.97 -1.33
CA ARG A 247 19.47 -5.21 -1.35
C ARG A 247 18.01 -4.94 -1.00
N ALA A 248 17.71 -4.06 -0.04
CA ALA A 248 16.34 -3.71 0.31
C ALA A 248 15.60 -3.05 -0.87
N LEU A 249 16.26 -2.14 -1.60
CA LEU A 249 15.70 -1.53 -2.82
C LEU A 249 15.46 -2.58 -3.91
N ASP A 250 16.44 -3.44 -4.18
CA ASP A 250 16.35 -4.47 -5.22
C ASP A 250 15.23 -5.48 -4.91
N VAL A 251 15.10 -5.92 -3.64
CA VAL A 251 14.05 -6.85 -3.20
C VAL A 251 12.66 -6.20 -3.26
N ALA A 252 12.52 -4.93 -2.86
CA ALA A 252 11.24 -4.23 -2.94
C ALA A 252 10.75 -4.11 -4.39
N LEU A 253 11.63 -3.75 -5.31
CA LEU A 253 11.31 -3.67 -6.73
C LEU A 253 10.95 -5.04 -7.31
N ALA A 254 11.72 -6.07 -6.96
CA ALA A 254 11.44 -7.44 -7.41
C ALA A 254 10.12 -7.98 -6.84
N ALA A 255 9.77 -7.64 -5.59
CA ALA A 255 8.50 -8.01 -4.97
C ALA A 255 7.30 -7.33 -5.65
N HIS A 256 7.43 -6.03 -5.98
CA HIS A 256 6.46 -5.29 -6.77
C HIS A 256 6.16 -6.01 -8.10
N HIS A 257 7.21 -6.40 -8.83
CA HIS A 257 7.06 -7.12 -10.11
C HIS A 257 6.53 -8.54 -9.93
N ALA A 258 6.95 -9.27 -8.89
CA ALA A 258 6.53 -10.65 -8.64
C ALA A 258 5.02 -10.77 -8.43
N LEU A 259 4.40 -9.77 -7.81
CA LEU A 259 2.95 -9.70 -7.63
C LEU A 259 2.22 -9.16 -8.88
N GLY A 260 2.94 -8.58 -9.83
CA GLY A 260 2.36 -7.86 -10.97
C GLY A 260 1.73 -6.54 -10.57
N CYS A 261 2.32 -5.87 -9.60
CA CYS A 261 1.91 -4.54 -9.14
C CYS A 261 2.17 -3.47 -10.20
N ARG A 262 1.46 -2.35 -10.09
CA ARG A 262 1.66 -1.12 -10.84
C ARG A 262 1.42 0.09 -9.95
N GLY A 263 1.81 1.27 -10.42
CA GLY A 263 1.67 2.51 -9.66
C GLY A 263 2.54 2.48 -8.41
N ALA A 264 1.98 2.91 -7.28
CA ALA A 264 2.69 3.01 -6.02
C ALA A 264 2.47 1.78 -5.14
N THR A 265 3.54 1.24 -4.56
CA THR A 265 3.49 0.19 -3.53
C THR A 265 4.48 0.49 -2.41
N ARG A 266 4.38 -0.25 -1.31
CA ARG A 266 5.34 -0.21 -0.21
C ARG A 266 5.63 -1.64 0.24
N SER A 267 6.91 -2.00 0.28
CA SER A 267 7.39 -3.28 0.80
C SER A 267 7.90 -3.11 2.21
N ASP A 268 7.47 -3.96 3.14
CA ASP A 268 7.85 -3.94 4.54
C ASP A 268 8.75 -5.12 4.88
N PHE A 269 9.79 -4.88 5.69
CA PHE A 269 10.87 -5.82 5.96
C PHE A 269 11.20 -5.93 7.43
N ARG A 270 11.72 -7.09 7.84
CA ARG A 270 12.55 -7.22 9.04
C ARG A 270 14.01 -7.32 8.64
N TYR A 271 14.86 -6.65 9.40
CA TYR A 271 16.31 -6.63 9.19
C TYR A 271 17.05 -7.01 10.47
N ASP A 272 17.58 -8.22 10.50
CA ASP A 272 18.32 -8.74 11.64
C ASP A 272 19.80 -8.38 11.53
N ASP A 273 20.19 -7.30 12.19
CA ASP A 273 21.56 -6.84 12.37
C ASP A 273 22.13 -7.17 13.77
N THR A 274 21.42 -7.99 14.54
CA THR A 274 21.81 -8.33 15.92
C THR A 274 23.11 -9.13 16.01
N ARG A 275 23.51 -9.76 14.89
CA ARG A 275 24.74 -10.53 14.78
C ARG A 275 25.82 -9.85 13.94
N GLY A 276 25.59 -8.56 13.60
CA GLY A 276 26.51 -7.74 12.80
C GLY A 276 25.96 -7.38 11.42
N GLU A 277 26.66 -6.49 10.75
CA GLU A 277 26.35 -6.00 9.41
C GLU A 277 27.27 -6.64 8.34
N PRO A 278 26.79 -6.89 7.09
CA PRO A 278 25.39 -6.77 6.69
C PRO A 278 24.53 -7.87 7.31
N GLY A 279 23.36 -7.47 7.86
CA GLY A 279 22.43 -8.38 8.52
C GLY A 279 21.56 -9.18 7.53
N ARG A 280 20.65 -9.98 8.09
CA ARG A 280 19.66 -10.75 7.33
C ARG A 280 18.43 -9.90 7.03
N LEU A 281 18.17 -9.63 5.76
CA LEU A 281 16.96 -8.93 5.28
C LEU A 281 15.87 -9.97 4.95
N VAL A 282 14.65 -9.73 5.45
CA VAL A 282 13.48 -10.59 5.22
C VAL A 282 12.29 -9.73 4.81
N LEU A 283 11.69 -10.02 3.67
CA LEU A 283 10.48 -9.39 3.17
C LEU A 283 9.27 -9.95 3.94
N LEU A 284 8.44 -9.06 4.47
CA LEU A 284 7.21 -9.41 5.19
C LEU A 284 5.98 -9.39 4.28
N GLU A 285 5.78 -8.24 3.59
CA GLU A 285 4.60 -8.00 2.77
C GLU A 285 4.84 -6.87 1.76
N VAL A 286 3.95 -6.78 0.78
CA VAL A 286 3.82 -5.63 -0.13
C VAL A 286 2.43 -5.04 0.05
N ASN A 287 2.38 -3.77 0.41
CA ASN A 287 1.15 -2.99 0.45
C ASN A 287 0.93 -2.34 -0.93
N THR A 288 -0.17 -2.72 -1.60
CA THR A 288 -0.51 -2.23 -2.95
C THR A 288 -1.21 -0.88 -2.94
N GLN A 289 -1.59 -0.38 -1.77
CA GLN A 289 -2.27 0.90 -1.59
C GLN A 289 -1.77 1.62 -0.33
N PRO A 290 -0.49 2.06 -0.34
CA PRO A 290 0.12 2.70 0.81
C PRO A 290 -0.66 3.93 1.27
N GLY A 291 -0.71 4.19 2.58
CA GLY A 291 -1.36 5.35 3.15
C GLY A 291 -0.83 6.67 2.61
N LEU A 292 -1.70 7.66 2.54
CA LEU A 292 -1.46 9.00 2.01
C LEU A 292 -1.84 10.09 3.04
N THR A 293 -1.68 9.78 4.32
CA THR A 293 -1.80 10.76 5.41
C THR A 293 -0.52 11.59 5.54
N PRO A 294 -0.52 12.72 6.26
CA PRO A 294 0.70 13.53 6.46
C PRO A 294 1.88 12.80 7.11
N THR A 295 1.61 11.71 7.83
CA THR A 295 2.63 10.88 8.51
C THR A 295 2.91 9.57 7.77
N SER A 296 2.40 9.41 6.55
CA SER A 296 2.56 8.18 5.78
C SER A 296 3.95 8.07 5.15
N LEU A 297 4.49 6.85 5.20
CA LEU A 297 5.86 6.51 4.81
C LEU A 297 6.16 6.74 3.31
N LEU A 298 5.20 6.44 2.42
CA LEU A 298 5.40 6.64 0.98
C LEU A 298 5.55 8.13 0.60
N PRO A 299 4.67 9.05 1.05
CA PRO A 299 4.86 10.49 0.82
C PRO A 299 6.18 11.03 1.38
N GLU A 300 6.61 10.59 2.58
CA GLU A 300 7.90 11.00 3.15
C GLU A 300 9.07 10.59 2.25
N GLN A 301 9.07 9.35 1.75
CA GLN A 301 10.09 8.84 0.84
C GLN A 301 10.08 9.56 -0.50
N ALA A 302 8.91 9.83 -1.06
CA ALA A 302 8.76 10.60 -2.30
C ALA A 302 9.31 12.03 -2.14
N ALA A 303 9.00 12.71 -1.03
CA ALA A 303 9.49 14.04 -0.72
C ALA A 303 11.02 14.09 -0.61
N LEU A 304 11.65 13.10 0.05
CA LEU A 304 13.10 12.99 0.10
C LEU A 304 13.73 12.85 -1.30
N MET A 305 13.01 12.19 -2.22
CA MET A 305 13.44 12.02 -3.61
C MET A 305 13.07 13.20 -4.52
N GLY A 306 12.59 14.33 -3.95
CA GLY A 306 12.27 15.54 -4.67
C GLY A 306 10.87 15.60 -5.27
N MET A 307 9.97 14.70 -4.89
CA MET A 307 8.58 14.65 -5.33
C MET A 307 7.66 15.00 -4.16
N ASP A 308 7.14 16.23 -4.13
CA ASP A 308 6.17 16.66 -3.11
C ASP A 308 4.83 15.90 -3.23
N PHE A 309 3.96 16.08 -2.26
CA PHE A 309 2.69 15.35 -2.18
C PHE A 309 1.76 15.64 -3.36
N VAL A 310 1.71 16.88 -3.83
CA VAL A 310 0.90 17.29 -5.00
C VAL A 310 1.42 16.60 -6.26
N SER A 311 2.74 16.59 -6.45
CA SER A 311 3.41 15.92 -7.57
C SER A 311 3.22 14.41 -7.50
N LEU A 312 3.27 13.80 -6.33
CA LEU A 312 2.99 12.37 -6.14
C LEU A 312 1.55 12.02 -6.53
N CYS A 313 0.55 12.76 -6.04
CA CYS A 313 -0.84 12.54 -6.40
C CYS A 313 -1.10 12.72 -7.90
N ARG A 314 -0.49 13.76 -8.51
CA ARG A 314 -0.54 13.97 -9.98
C ARG A 314 0.05 12.78 -10.71
N TRP A 315 1.25 12.35 -10.36
CA TRP A 315 1.91 11.22 -10.96
C TRP A 315 1.03 9.96 -10.89
N MET A 316 0.41 9.69 -9.73
CA MET A 316 -0.49 8.54 -9.58
C MET A 316 -1.70 8.61 -10.51
N VAL A 317 -2.30 9.78 -10.70
CA VAL A 317 -3.40 9.99 -11.67
C VAL A 317 -2.92 9.77 -13.10
N GLU A 318 -1.72 10.23 -13.45
CA GLU A 318 -1.14 10.08 -14.79
C GLU A 318 -0.79 8.61 -15.10
N GLN A 319 -0.47 7.79 -14.08
CA GLN A 319 -0.19 6.36 -14.22
C GLN A 319 -1.45 5.49 -14.13
N ALA A 320 -2.63 6.08 -13.89
CA ALA A 320 -3.87 5.33 -13.76
C ALA A 320 -4.25 4.58 -15.04
N THR A 321 -4.58 3.31 -14.90
CA THR A 321 -5.05 2.46 -16.01
C THR A 321 -6.20 1.56 -15.52
N CYS A 322 -6.99 1.03 -16.45
CA CYS A 322 -7.89 -0.09 -16.19
C CYS A 322 -7.48 -1.25 -17.11
N ARG A 323 -7.68 -2.48 -16.64
CA ARG A 323 -7.32 -3.73 -17.37
C ARG A 323 -5.83 -3.74 -17.76
N ALA A 324 -5.01 -4.33 -16.93
CA ALA A 324 -3.65 -4.74 -17.32
C ALA A 324 -3.69 -6.13 -17.94
#